data_a36082d7acfabb1073de39d31ceda4fd
#
_entry.id   a36082d7acfabb1073de39d31ceda4fd
#
_cell.length_a   1.000
_cell.length_b   1.000
_cell.length_c   1.000
_cell.angle_alpha   90.00
_cell.angle_beta   90.00
_cell.angle_gamma   90.00
#
_symmetry.space_group_name_H-M   'P 1'
#
loop_
_entity.id
_entity.type
_entity.pdbx_description
1 polymer ?
#
loop_
_entity_poly.entity_id
_entity_poly.type
_entity_poly.pdbx_seq_one_letter_code
_entity_poly.pdbx_strand_id
1 'polypeptide(L)'
;SSEEAEGFVINIDEYKVKVKYNDYVHIHKALSKLSSINLIIRSIADDQYDDLLSKLPAAYHDSVKKVAAIVFRYIKDTEQTANEYFQQAPKTSQKEFMIWIDRNVPKKFRGFCRELYFGNEINVIKFNQSGDPKYLKLNQMGVNDYSTLFTQEEKDE
;
A
#
# COMPACT_ATOMS: atom_id res chain seq x y z
N SER A 1 -11.32 17.41 -25.31
CA SER A 1 -10.37 17.66 -26.40
C SER A 1 -9.62 16.39 -26.75
N SER A 2 -8.95 16.39 -27.88
CA SER A 2 -8.12 15.27 -28.30
C SER A 2 -6.94 15.03 -27.37
N GLU A 3 -6.42 16.09 -26.78
CA GLU A 3 -5.34 16.02 -25.79
C GLU A 3 -5.78 15.28 -24.55
N GLU A 4 -7.00 15.50 -24.09
CA GLU A 4 -7.58 14.83 -22.97
C GLU A 4 -7.72 13.33 -23.23
N ALA A 5 -7.97 12.93 -24.46
CA ALA A 5 -8.11 11.54 -24.85
C ALA A 5 -6.78 10.78 -24.81
N GLU A 6 -5.64 11.47 -24.88
CA GLU A 6 -4.33 10.85 -24.79
C GLU A 6 -3.96 10.48 -23.36
N GLY A 7 -4.46 11.27 -22.38
CA GLY A 7 -4.24 10.96 -20.97
C GLY A 7 -2.83 11.25 -20.48
N PHE A 8 -2.33 10.40 -19.61
CA PHE A 8 -1.06 10.60 -18.91
C PHE A 8 -0.38 9.26 -18.61
N VAL A 9 0.87 9.35 -18.16
CA VAL A 9 1.66 8.18 -17.75
C VAL A 9 1.90 8.25 -16.24
N ILE A 10 1.54 7.17 -15.55
CA ILE A 10 1.81 6.97 -14.14
C ILE A 10 3.00 6.02 -14.01
N ASN A 11 4.03 6.44 -13.28
CA ASN A 11 5.15 5.58 -12.94
C ASN A 11 4.88 4.89 -11.61
N ILE A 12 4.85 3.58 -11.63
CA ILE A 12 4.67 2.77 -10.43
C ILE A 12 5.81 1.76 -10.42
N ASP A 13 6.75 1.93 -9.47
CA ASP A 13 7.99 1.18 -9.42
C ASP A 13 8.76 1.38 -10.74
N GLU A 14 9.18 0.31 -11.40
CA GLU A 14 9.81 0.38 -12.71
C GLU A 14 8.81 0.36 -13.87
N TYR A 15 7.53 0.26 -13.55
CA TYR A 15 6.47 0.16 -14.55
C TYR A 15 5.88 1.54 -14.85
N LYS A 16 5.51 1.71 -16.10
CA LYS A 16 4.77 2.90 -16.56
C LYS A 16 3.40 2.47 -17.01
N VAL A 17 2.39 3.07 -16.40
CA VAL A 17 1.00 2.83 -16.77
C VAL A 17 0.49 4.06 -17.52
N LYS A 18 0.17 3.89 -18.80
CA LYS A 18 -0.42 4.97 -19.59
C LYS A 18 -1.93 4.98 -19.36
N VAL A 19 -2.42 6.10 -18.84
CA VAL A 19 -3.85 6.31 -18.57
C VAL A 19 -4.39 7.33 -19.57
N LYS A 20 -5.33 6.90 -20.43
CA LYS A 20 -5.98 7.77 -21.41
C LYS A 20 -7.15 8.52 -20.78
N TYR A 21 -7.58 9.61 -21.41
CA TYR A 21 -8.71 10.41 -20.93
C TYR A 21 -9.95 9.56 -20.62
N ASN A 22 -10.30 8.65 -21.51
CA ASN A 22 -11.43 7.74 -21.28
C ASN A 22 -11.22 6.85 -20.05
N ASP A 23 -9.98 6.59 -19.68
CA ASP A 23 -9.65 5.78 -18.51
C ASP A 23 -9.87 6.55 -17.21
N TYR A 24 -9.89 7.88 -17.22
CA TYR A 24 -10.31 8.66 -16.05
C TYR A 24 -11.72 8.31 -15.65
N VAL A 25 -12.63 8.21 -16.61
CA VAL A 25 -14.01 7.81 -16.34
C VAL A 25 -14.04 6.38 -15.83
N HIS A 26 -13.25 5.49 -16.39
CA HIS A 26 -13.16 4.12 -15.93
C HIS A 26 -12.52 4.03 -14.54
N ILE A 27 -11.49 4.82 -14.26
CA ILE A 27 -10.89 4.88 -12.92
C ILE A 27 -11.93 5.35 -11.91
N HIS A 28 -12.67 6.39 -12.22
CA HIS A 28 -13.75 6.89 -11.36
C HIS A 28 -14.77 5.80 -11.04
N LYS A 29 -15.27 5.10 -12.04
CA LYS A 29 -16.19 3.98 -11.87
C LYS A 29 -15.51 2.81 -11.16
N ALA A 30 -14.24 2.60 -11.44
CA ALA A 30 -13.48 1.46 -10.96
C ALA A 30 -12.89 1.66 -9.57
N LEU A 31 -12.94 2.87 -8.99
CA LEU A 31 -12.50 3.09 -7.61
C LEU A 31 -13.28 2.22 -6.62
N SER A 32 -14.47 1.74 -7.02
CA SER A 32 -15.21 0.73 -6.26
C SER A 32 -14.71 -0.70 -6.50
N LYS A 33 -13.77 -0.89 -7.43
CA LYS A 33 -13.24 -2.20 -7.81
C LYS A 33 -11.87 -2.44 -7.20
N LEU A 34 -11.62 -3.68 -6.88
CA LEU A 34 -10.37 -4.11 -6.22
C LEU A 34 -9.12 -3.75 -7.02
N SER A 35 -9.17 -3.81 -8.34
CA SER A 35 -8.01 -3.50 -9.19
C SER A 35 -7.51 -2.07 -9.02
N SER A 36 -8.42 -1.10 -8.88
CA SER A 36 -8.07 0.31 -8.69
C SER A 36 -7.56 0.58 -7.28
N ILE A 37 -8.16 -0.07 -6.29
CA ILE A 37 -7.68 -0.02 -4.90
C ILE A 37 -6.27 -0.57 -4.83
N ASN A 38 -6.00 -1.68 -5.50
CA ASN A 38 -4.67 -2.28 -5.54
C ASN A 38 -3.63 -1.36 -6.21
N LEU A 39 -4.04 -0.58 -7.20
CA LEU A 39 -3.17 0.43 -7.81
C LEU A 39 -2.76 1.50 -6.80
N ILE A 40 -3.69 1.96 -5.98
CA ILE A 40 -3.41 2.94 -4.93
C ILE A 40 -2.43 2.35 -3.89
N ILE A 41 -2.68 1.13 -3.44
CA ILE A 41 -1.80 0.43 -2.49
C ILE A 41 -0.39 0.32 -3.07
N ARG A 42 -0.28 -0.10 -4.32
CA ARG A 42 0.99 -0.25 -5.02
C ARG A 42 1.75 1.08 -5.12
N SER A 43 1.04 2.16 -5.43
CA SER A 43 1.65 3.49 -5.51
C SER A 43 2.25 3.93 -4.17
N ILE A 44 1.58 3.60 -3.07
CA ILE A 44 2.08 3.89 -1.73
C ILE A 44 3.31 3.04 -1.42
N ALA A 45 3.24 1.74 -1.72
CA ALA A 45 4.33 0.81 -1.45
C ALA A 45 5.61 1.17 -2.22
N ASP A 46 5.48 1.71 -3.41
CA ASP A 46 6.58 2.05 -4.31
C ASP A 46 6.96 3.53 -4.27
N ASP A 47 6.44 4.26 -3.27
CA ASP A 47 6.73 5.69 -3.06
C ASP A 47 6.34 6.55 -4.27
N GLN A 48 5.22 6.22 -4.90
CA GLN A 48 4.69 6.91 -6.08
C GLN A 48 3.30 7.53 -5.83
N TYR A 49 2.89 7.61 -4.57
CA TYR A 49 1.55 8.08 -4.23
C TYR A 49 1.32 9.54 -4.63
N ASP A 50 2.28 10.42 -4.34
CA ASP A 50 2.15 11.83 -4.69
C ASP A 50 2.12 12.04 -6.20
N ASP A 51 2.88 11.25 -6.94
CA ASP A 51 2.86 11.28 -8.40
C ASP A 51 1.50 10.82 -8.95
N LEU A 52 0.96 9.73 -8.40
CA LEU A 52 -0.37 9.26 -8.78
C LEU A 52 -1.43 10.35 -8.52
N LEU A 53 -1.43 10.92 -7.33
CA LEU A 53 -2.41 11.94 -6.94
C LEU A 53 -2.31 13.18 -7.83
N SER A 54 -1.09 13.63 -8.13
CA SER A 54 -0.86 14.82 -8.95
C SER A 54 -1.35 14.65 -10.40
N LYS A 55 -1.43 13.42 -10.88
CA LYS A 55 -1.87 13.11 -12.24
C LYS A 55 -3.37 12.84 -12.37
N LEU A 56 -4.08 12.73 -11.25
CA LEU A 56 -5.52 12.52 -11.25
C LEU A 56 -6.26 13.86 -11.12
N PRO A 57 -7.40 14.00 -11.82
CA PRO A 57 -8.27 15.16 -11.61
C PRO A 57 -8.70 15.28 -10.15
N ALA A 58 -8.90 16.51 -9.68
CA ALA A 58 -9.25 16.80 -8.29
C ALA A 58 -10.51 16.06 -7.82
N ALA A 59 -11.44 15.79 -8.73
CA ALA A 59 -12.68 15.08 -8.41
C ALA A 59 -12.46 13.68 -7.85
N TYR A 60 -11.31 13.05 -8.15
CA TYR A 60 -11.01 11.69 -7.69
C TYR A 60 -10.16 11.66 -6.41
N HIS A 61 -9.64 12.82 -5.98
CA HIS A 61 -8.70 12.88 -4.86
C HIS A 61 -9.31 12.40 -3.55
N ASP A 62 -10.59 12.72 -3.28
CA ASP A 62 -11.21 12.34 -2.01
C ASP A 62 -11.27 10.82 -1.82
N SER A 63 -11.69 10.09 -2.84
CA SER A 63 -11.77 8.63 -2.77
C SER A 63 -10.38 8.00 -2.67
N VAL A 64 -9.41 8.51 -3.43
CA VAL A 64 -8.03 8.04 -3.36
C VAL A 64 -7.47 8.27 -1.97
N LYS A 65 -7.68 9.46 -1.40
CA LYS A 65 -7.21 9.79 -0.06
C LYS A 65 -7.84 8.94 1.03
N LYS A 66 -9.11 8.55 0.87
CA LYS A 66 -9.78 7.64 1.83
C LYS A 66 -9.10 6.28 1.85
N VAL A 67 -8.82 5.71 0.68
CA VAL A 67 -8.10 4.44 0.59
C VAL A 67 -6.68 4.61 1.14
N ALA A 68 -6.00 5.67 0.73
CA ALA A 68 -4.64 5.94 1.20
C ALA A 68 -4.55 6.08 2.72
N ALA A 69 -5.54 6.74 3.34
CA ALA A 69 -5.58 6.90 4.80
C ALA A 69 -5.60 5.55 5.53
N ILE A 70 -6.37 4.59 5.01
CA ILE A 70 -6.41 3.23 5.55
C ILE A 70 -5.04 2.57 5.45
N VAL A 71 -4.40 2.68 4.29
CA VAL A 71 -3.10 2.08 4.03
C VAL A 71 -2.02 2.70 4.90
N PHE A 72 -1.97 4.03 4.98
CA PHE A 72 -0.98 4.73 5.81
C PHE A 72 -1.15 4.40 7.30
N ARG A 73 -2.38 4.29 7.77
CA ARG A 73 -2.65 3.88 9.15
C ARG A 73 -2.17 2.46 9.42
N TYR A 74 -2.46 1.55 8.49
CA TYR A 74 -1.99 0.17 8.60
C TYR A 74 -0.47 0.10 8.66
N ILE A 75 0.21 0.85 7.79
CA ILE A 75 1.67 0.92 7.77
C ILE A 75 2.19 1.40 9.13
N LYS A 76 1.66 2.51 9.62
CA LYS A 76 2.10 3.11 10.88
C LYS A 76 1.90 2.16 12.05
N ASP A 77 0.72 1.56 12.16
CA ASP A 77 0.39 0.65 13.27
C ASP A 77 1.27 -0.61 13.22
N THR A 78 1.52 -1.14 12.03
CA THR A 78 2.34 -2.34 11.85
C THR A 78 3.81 -2.06 12.14
N GLU A 79 4.34 -0.95 11.65
CA GLU A 79 5.71 -0.55 11.95
C GLU A 79 5.92 -0.30 13.43
N GLN A 80 4.98 0.37 14.08
CA GLN A 80 5.03 0.63 15.50
C GLN A 80 5.07 -0.68 16.30
N THR A 81 4.19 -1.62 15.99
CA THR A 81 4.14 -2.92 16.67
C THR A 81 5.42 -3.70 16.46
N ALA A 82 5.94 -3.74 15.23
CA ALA A 82 7.21 -4.42 14.94
C ALA A 82 8.37 -3.80 15.73
N ASN A 83 8.43 -2.47 15.81
CA ASN A 83 9.45 -1.77 16.57
C ASN A 83 9.34 -2.04 18.08
N GLU A 84 8.13 -2.12 18.63
CA GLU A 84 7.92 -2.45 20.03
C GLU A 84 8.46 -3.85 20.36
N TYR A 85 8.18 -4.84 19.54
CA TYR A 85 8.74 -6.18 19.70
C TYR A 85 10.28 -6.16 19.55
N PHE A 86 10.77 -5.46 18.55
CA PHE A 86 12.20 -5.33 18.34
C PHE A 86 12.92 -4.74 19.56
N GLN A 87 12.35 -3.71 20.18
CA GLN A 87 12.92 -3.10 21.36
C GLN A 87 12.94 -4.03 22.57
N GLN A 88 11.97 -4.93 22.70
CA GLN A 88 11.91 -5.90 23.78
C GLN A 88 12.90 -7.05 23.59
N ALA A 89 13.31 -7.35 22.39
CA ALA A 89 14.15 -8.49 22.09
C ALA A 89 15.57 -8.32 22.62
N PRO A 90 16.19 -9.41 23.14
CA PRO A 90 17.60 -9.38 23.53
C PRO A 90 18.49 -9.20 22.30
N LYS A 91 19.54 -8.41 22.44
CA LYS A 91 20.48 -8.11 21.35
C LYS A 91 21.92 -8.50 21.70
N THR A 92 22.07 -9.42 22.64
CA THR A 92 23.37 -9.91 23.08
C THR A 92 24.05 -10.77 22.03
N SER A 93 23.26 -11.53 21.25
CA SER A 93 23.74 -12.28 20.09
C SER A 93 22.61 -12.42 19.07
N GLN A 94 22.99 -12.66 17.82
CA GLN A 94 22.01 -12.91 16.75
C GLN A 94 21.18 -14.15 17.06
N LYS A 95 21.82 -15.20 17.57
CA LYS A 95 21.14 -16.46 17.93
C LYS A 95 20.05 -16.22 18.98
N GLU A 96 20.38 -15.52 20.06
CA GLU A 96 19.42 -15.23 21.12
C GLU A 96 18.27 -14.35 20.62
N PHE A 97 18.59 -13.35 19.81
CA PHE A 97 17.59 -12.50 19.19
C PHE A 97 16.61 -13.33 18.35
N MET A 98 17.11 -14.17 17.45
CA MET A 98 16.27 -14.97 16.56
C MET A 98 15.40 -15.97 17.32
N ILE A 99 15.93 -16.60 18.36
CA ILE A 99 15.17 -17.52 19.20
C ILE A 99 14.05 -16.77 19.91
N TRP A 100 14.35 -15.60 20.46
CA TRP A 100 13.36 -14.79 21.16
C TRP A 100 12.23 -14.36 20.23
N ILE A 101 12.56 -13.90 19.02
CA ILE A 101 11.59 -13.50 18.00
C ILE A 101 10.65 -14.67 17.65
N ASP A 102 11.21 -15.86 17.43
CA ASP A 102 10.41 -17.02 17.07
C ASP A 102 9.47 -17.49 18.18
N ARG A 103 9.84 -17.22 19.43
CA ARG A 103 9.03 -17.63 20.60
C ARG A 103 8.03 -16.60 21.05
N ASN A 104 8.33 -15.30 20.90
CA ASN A 104 7.55 -14.24 21.54
C ASN A 104 6.80 -13.35 20.55
N VAL A 105 7.17 -13.34 19.28
CA VAL A 105 6.58 -12.42 18.30
C VAL A 105 5.61 -13.17 17.41
N PRO A 106 4.39 -12.64 17.19
CA PRO A 106 3.46 -13.23 16.24
C PRO A 106 4.10 -13.34 14.85
N LYS A 107 3.78 -14.41 14.14
CA LYS A 107 4.39 -14.73 12.84
C LYS A 107 4.39 -13.54 11.88
N LYS A 108 3.32 -12.77 11.88
CA LYS A 108 3.13 -11.60 11.03
C LYS A 108 4.26 -10.57 11.14
N PHE A 109 4.83 -10.41 12.33
CA PHE A 109 5.84 -9.37 12.60
C PHE A 109 7.27 -9.88 12.64
N ARG A 110 7.48 -11.20 12.62
CA ARG A 110 8.82 -11.78 12.77
C ARG A 110 9.79 -11.33 11.70
N GLY A 111 9.37 -11.33 10.44
CA GLY A 111 10.20 -10.90 9.33
C GLY A 111 10.64 -9.44 9.46
N PHE A 112 9.74 -8.58 9.89
CA PHE A 112 10.04 -7.15 10.08
C PHE A 112 11.05 -6.96 11.21
N CYS A 113 10.92 -7.71 12.32
CA CYS A 113 11.87 -7.65 13.42
C CYS A 113 13.27 -8.09 12.99
N ARG A 114 13.36 -9.12 12.16
CA ARG A 114 14.66 -9.59 11.62
C ARG A 114 15.30 -8.54 10.72
N GLU A 115 14.50 -7.89 9.86
CA GLU A 115 15.01 -6.81 9.02
C GLU A 115 15.53 -5.64 9.85
N LEU A 116 14.79 -5.27 10.90
CA LEU A 116 15.23 -4.22 11.83
C LEU A 116 16.55 -4.60 12.52
N TYR A 117 16.72 -5.86 12.86
CA TYR A 117 17.97 -6.34 13.47
C TYR A 117 19.18 -6.10 12.56
N PHE A 118 19.02 -6.30 11.26
CA PHE A 118 20.08 -6.08 10.28
C PHE A 118 20.19 -4.63 9.82
N GLY A 119 19.41 -3.72 10.40
CA GLY A 119 19.44 -2.30 10.04
C GLY A 119 18.78 -1.99 8.71
N ASN A 120 17.95 -2.88 8.21
CA ASN A 120 17.22 -2.67 6.96
C ASN A 120 15.93 -1.91 7.19
N GLU A 121 15.50 -1.17 6.17
CA GLU A 121 14.17 -0.58 6.16
C GLU A 121 13.13 -1.67 5.93
N ILE A 122 11.96 -1.51 6.56
CA ILE A 122 10.85 -2.45 6.37
C ILE A 122 9.77 -1.81 5.51
N ASN A 123 9.22 -2.61 4.61
CA ASN A 123 8.04 -2.23 3.84
C ASN A 123 6.92 -3.22 4.19
N VAL A 124 5.97 -2.77 4.99
CA VAL A 124 4.95 -3.65 5.58
C VAL A 124 3.86 -4.06 4.59
N ILE A 125 3.79 -3.40 3.43
CA ILE A 125 2.76 -3.68 2.43
C ILE A 125 3.33 -4.23 1.11
N LYS A 126 4.67 -4.33 1.01
CA LYS A 126 5.33 -4.91 -0.16
C LYS A 126 6.30 -5.97 0.30
N PHE A 127 6.26 -7.12 -0.33
CA PHE A 127 7.17 -8.22 -0.03
C PHE A 127 7.55 -8.95 -1.32
N ASN A 128 8.72 -9.57 -1.31
CA ASN A 128 9.20 -10.34 -2.45
C ASN A 128 8.89 -11.82 -2.23
N GLN A 129 8.32 -12.44 -3.24
CA GLN A 129 8.05 -13.87 -3.27
C GLN A 129 8.52 -14.42 -4.60
N SER A 130 9.45 -15.37 -4.56
CA SER A 130 10.00 -16.00 -5.76
C SER A 130 10.56 -14.99 -6.78
N GLY A 131 11.14 -13.89 -6.29
CA GLY A 131 11.71 -12.84 -7.14
C GLY A 131 10.74 -11.78 -7.62
N ASP A 132 9.43 -11.99 -7.44
CA ASP A 132 8.41 -11.03 -7.85
C ASP A 132 7.88 -10.23 -6.67
N PRO A 133 7.70 -8.92 -6.82
CA PRO A 133 7.09 -8.12 -5.77
C PRO A 133 5.60 -8.46 -5.63
N LYS A 134 5.17 -8.60 -4.38
CA LYS A 134 3.77 -8.78 -4.01
C LYS A 134 3.35 -7.63 -3.10
N TYR A 135 2.08 -7.29 -3.14
CA TYR A 135 1.52 -6.18 -2.37
C TYR A 135 0.34 -6.68 -1.54
N LEU A 136 0.24 -6.20 -0.32
CA LEU A 136 -0.92 -6.50 0.51
C LEU A 136 -2.17 -5.91 -0.12
N LYS A 137 -3.27 -6.61 0.07
CA LYS A 137 -4.60 -6.16 -0.37
C LYS A 137 -5.36 -5.54 0.80
N LEU A 138 -6.35 -4.74 0.49
CA LEU A 138 -7.11 -4.00 1.50
C LEU A 138 -7.82 -4.93 2.50
N ASN A 139 -8.32 -6.08 2.05
CA ASN A 139 -8.92 -7.07 2.95
C ASN A 139 -7.91 -7.64 3.95
N GLN A 140 -6.64 -7.74 3.57
CA GLN A 140 -5.57 -8.16 4.47
C GLN A 140 -5.21 -7.08 5.51
N MET A 141 -5.68 -5.87 5.30
CA MET A 141 -5.56 -4.75 6.25
C MET A 141 -6.82 -4.61 7.12
N GLY A 142 -7.75 -5.56 7.03
CA GLY A 142 -8.96 -5.58 7.86
C GLY A 142 -10.17 -4.89 7.25
N VAL A 143 -10.12 -4.46 6.00
CA VAL A 143 -11.23 -3.76 5.34
C VAL A 143 -11.86 -4.66 4.28
N ASN A 144 -13.10 -5.06 4.51
CA ASN A 144 -13.83 -5.96 3.61
C ASN A 144 -15.01 -5.26 2.91
N ASP A 145 -15.49 -4.16 3.46
CA ASP A 145 -16.58 -3.37 2.88
C ASP A 145 -16.04 -2.04 2.39
N TYR A 146 -16.15 -1.80 1.10
CA TYR A 146 -15.66 -0.60 0.44
C TYR A 146 -16.75 0.47 0.23
N SER A 147 -17.98 0.20 0.65
CA SER A 147 -19.12 1.08 0.36
C SER A 147 -18.96 2.48 0.96
N THR A 148 -18.26 2.59 2.10
CA THR A 148 -18.05 3.86 2.79
C THR A 148 -16.88 4.68 2.25
N LEU A 149 -16.10 4.12 1.32
CA LEU A 149 -14.91 4.77 0.77
C LEU A 149 -15.22 5.76 -0.34
N PHE A 150 -16.43 5.68 -0.92
CA PHE A 150 -16.79 6.43 -2.12
C PHE A 150 -17.99 7.32 -1.84
N THR A 151 -18.05 8.48 -2.53
CA THR A 151 -19.21 9.37 -2.48
C THR A 151 -20.37 8.75 -3.26
N GLN A 152 -21.58 9.27 -3.04
CA GLN A 152 -22.75 8.80 -3.75
C GLN A 152 -22.63 9.01 -5.27
N GLU A 153 -22.07 10.13 -5.68
CA GLU A 153 -21.82 10.42 -7.10
C GLU A 153 -20.92 9.37 -7.76
N GLU A 154 -19.85 8.98 -7.06
CA GLU A 154 -18.94 7.95 -7.55
C GLU A 154 -19.60 6.58 -7.65
N LYS A 155 -20.53 6.27 -6.74
CA LYS A 155 -21.24 5.00 -6.75
C LYS A 155 -22.24 4.92 -7.89
N ASP A 156 -22.87 6.03 -8.24
CA ASP A 156 -23.91 6.10 -9.27
C ASP A 156 -23.33 6.11 -10.69
N GLU A 157 -22.06 6.41 -10.83
CA GLU A 157 -21.36 6.34 -12.09
C GLU A 157 -20.79 4.94 -12.37
#